data_ce3de09ab0a526de840008dd1c112aec
#
_entry.id   ce3de09ab0a526de840008dd1c112aec
#
_cell.length_a   1.000
_cell.length_b   1.000
_cell.length_c   1.000
_cell.angle_alpha   90.00
_cell.angle_beta   90.00
_cell.angle_gamma   90.00
#
_symmetry.space_group_name_H-M   'P 1'
#
loop_
_entity.id
_entity.type
_entity.pdbx_description
1 polymer ?
#
loop_
_entity_poly.entity_id
_entity_poly.type
_entity_poly.pdbx_seq_one_letter_code
_entity_poly.pdbx_strand_id
1 'polypeptide(L)'
;MTSIFATVNNFLEDDGWKFESFPDDRVFRAIFSNGKDEWDLLALIREEMEQIVFYSHITRSTTPKSRMREMCELLNRLNSRTIYGAFEMDLETGETMFRTALDIQDVVP
;
A
#
# COMPACT_ATOMS: atom_id res chain seq x y z
N MET A 1 22.22 1.72 -14.83
CA MET A 1 21.49 2.21 -13.65
C MET A 1 20.56 1.15 -13.11
N THR A 2 20.61 0.92 -11.81
CA THR A 2 19.72 -0.04 -11.18
C THR A 2 18.32 0.55 -11.06
N SER A 3 17.30 -0.22 -11.42
CA SER A 3 15.93 0.24 -11.30
C SER A 3 15.52 0.35 -9.83
N ILE A 4 14.51 1.15 -9.56
CA ILE A 4 13.93 1.26 -8.22
C ILE A 4 13.41 -0.11 -7.78
N PHE A 5 12.75 -0.82 -8.69
CA PHE A 5 12.24 -2.15 -8.40
C PHE A 5 13.35 -3.10 -7.93
N ALA A 6 14.46 -3.14 -8.67
CA ALA A 6 15.57 -4.01 -8.31
C ALA A 6 16.18 -3.62 -6.96
N THR A 7 16.32 -2.33 -6.70
CA THR A 7 16.85 -1.84 -5.43
C THR A 7 15.97 -2.26 -4.26
N VAL A 8 14.66 -2.11 -4.39
CA VAL A 8 13.72 -2.50 -3.35
C VAL A 8 13.74 -4.02 -3.15
N ASN A 9 13.75 -4.76 -4.25
CA ASN A 9 13.79 -6.23 -4.18
C ASN A 9 15.02 -6.71 -3.41
N ASN A 10 16.19 -6.16 -3.74
CA ASN A 10 17.42 -6.54 -3.06
C ASN A 10 17.39 -6.19 -1.57
N PHE A 11 16.84 -5.03 -1.23
CA PHE A 11 16.68 -4.65 0.16
C PHE A 11 15.79 -5.62 0.93
N LEU A 12 14.65 -5.97 0.36
CA LEU A 12 13.71 -6.87 1.03
C LEU A 12 14.32 -8.27 1.23
N GLU A 13 15.05 -8.77 0.23
CA GLU A 13 15.73 -10.06 0.35
C GLU A 13 16.83 -10.00 1.42
N ASP A 14 17.67 -9.00 1.38
CA ASP A 14 18.82 -8.88 2.29
C ASP A 14 18.36 -8.68 3.74
N ASP A 15 17.24 -8.00 3.94
CA ASP A 15 16.69 -7.72 5.27
C ASP A 15 15.77 -8.84 5.78
N GLY A 16 15.57 -9.88 5.00
CA GLY A 16 14.83 -11.05 5.43
C GLY A 16 13.31 -10.89 5.50
N TRP A 17 12.74 -10.00 4.70
CA TRP A 17 11.30 -9.79 4.68
C TRP A 17 10.59 -10.97 4.03
N LYS A 18 9.41 -11.30 4.55
CA LYS A 18 8.50 -12.23 3.89
C LYS A 18 7.71 -11.44 2.87
N PHE A 19 7.94 -11.72 1.58
CA PHE A 19 7.30 -10.96 0.52
C PHE A 19 7.18 -11.75 -0.77
N GLU A 20 6.30 -11.28 -1.63
CA GLU A 20 6.16 -11.76 -2.98
C GLU A 20 6.46 -10.60 -3.92
N SER A 21 7.09 -10.89 -5.06
CA SER A 21 7.34 -9.86 -6.07
C SER A 21 6.62 -10.19 -7.37
N PHE A 22 6.12 -9.16 -8.02
CA PHE A 22 5.42 -9.24 -9.29
C PHE A 22 6.08 -8.27 -10.26
N PRO A 23 7.21 -8.69 -10.89
CA PRO A 23 8.02 -7.78 -11.70
C PRO A 23 7.27 -7.15 -12.87
N ASP A 24 6.39 -7.91 -13.53
CA ASP A 24 5.64 -7.39 -14.68
C ASP A 24 4.69 -6.26 -14.29
N ASP A 25 4.15 -6.31 -13.08
CA ASP A 25 3.25 -5.30 -12.54
C ASP A 25 3.96 -4.23 -11.73
N ARG A 26 5.25 -4.41 -11.48
CA ARG A 26 6.05 -3.52 -10.63
C ARG A 26 5.49 -3.42 -9.22
N VAL A 27 5.09 -4.54 -8.65
CA VAL A 27 4.46 -4.61 -7.34
C VAL A 27 5.18 -5.57 -6.43
N PHE A 28 5.30 -5.19 -5.16
CA PHE A 28 5.70 -6.09 -4.08
C PHE A 28 4.54 -6.23 -3.11
N ARG A 29 4.39 -7.42 -2.55
CA ARG A 29 3.44 -7.67 -1.48
C ARG A 29 4.21 -8.17 -0.28
N ALA A 30 4.33 -7.35 0.75
CA ALA A 30 4.96 -7.75 2.00
C ALA A 30 3.88 -8.25 2.96
N ILE A 31 4.21 -9.29 3.72
CA ILE A 31 3.26 -9.97 4.60
C ILE A 31 3.77 -9.86 6.02
N PHE A 32 2.92 -9.36 6.90
CA PHE A 32 3.22 -9.17 8.32
C PHE A 32 2.29 -10.01 9.16
N SER A 33 2.82 -10.53 10.27
CA SER A 33 2.02 -11.32 11.22
C SER A 33 2.50 -11.05 12.64
N ASN A 34 1.54 -10.98 13.56
CA ASN A 34 1.83 -10.89 14.99
C ASN A 34 1.46 -12.17 15.73
N GLY A 35 1.22 -13.26 14.99
CA GLY A 35 0.83 -14.55 15.56
C GLY A 35 -0.67 -14.79 15.58
N LYS A 36 -1.48 -13.74 15.68
CA LYS A 36 -2.95 -13.83 15.63
C LYS A 36 -3.50 -13.29 14.35
N ASP A 37 -2.98 -12.14 13.94
CA ASP A 37 -3.44 -11.43 12.75
C ASP A 37 -2.35 -11.39 11.71
N GLU A 38 -2.77 -11.41 10.47
CA GLU A 38 -1.89 -11.25 9.34
C GLU A 38 -2.42 -10.11 8.49
N TRP A 39 -1.52 -9.27 8.03
CA TRP A 39 -1.88 -8.18 7.13
C TRP A 39 -0.82 -8.01 6.07
N ASP A 40 -1.16 -7.31 5.01
CA ASP A 40 -0.23 -7.10 3.92
C ASP A 40 -0.08 -5.62 3.57
N LEU A 41 1.02 -5.35 2.90
CA LEU A 41 1.36 -4.04 2.37
C LEU A 41 1.72 -4.24 0.91
N LEU A 42 1.05 -3.52 0.02
CA LEU A 42 1.41 -3.50 -1.39
C LEU A 42 2.27 -2.29 -1.66
N ALA A 43 3.36 -2.49 -2.38
CA ALA A 43 4.22 -1.40 -2.83
C ALA A 43 4.22 -1.40 -4.35
N LEU A 44 3.70 -0.34 -4.94
CA LEU A 44 3.68 -0.15 -6.38
C LEU A 44 4.82 0.77 -6.77
N ILE A 45 5.72 0.27 -7.62
CA ILE A 45 6.88 1.02 -8.08
C ILE A 45 6.53 1.76 -9.37
N ARG A 46 6.67 3.06 -9.35
CA ARG A 46 6.43 3.90 -10.52
C ARG A 46 7.77 4.47 -10.97
N GLU A 47 8.50 3.68 -11.76
CA GLU A 47 9.87 4.02 -12.17
C GLU A 47 9.98 5.38 -12.86
N GLU A 48 9.08 5.64 -13.81
CA GLU A 48 9.14 6.88 -14.59
C GLU A 48 8.93 8.13 -13.75
N MET A 49 8.14 8.01 -12.69
CA MET A 49 7.85 9.13 -11.79
C MET A 49 8.76 9.15 -10.58
N GLU A 50 9.63 8.14 -10.45
CA GLU A 50 10.50 7.97 -9.29
C GLU A 50 9.72 8.00 -8.00
N GLN A 51 8.63 7.23 -7.96
CA GLN A 51 7.72 7.16 -6.82
C GLN A 51 7.47 5.72 -6.40
N ILE A 52 7.21 5.55 -5.12
CA ILE A 52 6.69 4.29 -4.57
C ILE A 52 5.36 4.63 -3.91
N VAL A 53 4.31 3.91 -4.30
CA VAL A 53 2.99 4.08 -3.68
C VAL A 53 2.71 2.85 -2.82
N PHE A 54 2.34 3.08 -1.58
CA PHE A 54 2.06 2.02 -0.62
C PHE A 54 0.56 1.94 -0.35
N TYR A 55 0.04 0.72 -0.39
CA TYR A 55 -1.36 0.44 -0.02
C TYR A 55 -1.37 -0.57 1.11
N SER A 56 -2.08 -0.25 2.18
CA SER A 56 -2.28 -1.15 3.30
C SER A 56 -3.77 -1.40 3.49
N HIS A 57 -4.16 -2.68 3.53
CA HIS A 57 -5.54 -3.04 3.82
C HIS A 57 -5.86 -2.73 5.28
N ILE A 58 -6.95 -2.03 5.53
CA ILE A 58 -7.35 -1.63 6.87
C ILE A 58 -8.11 -2.76 7.56
N THR A 59 -8.93 -3.47 6.79
CA THR A 59 -9.71 -4.58 7.32
C THR A 59 -9.63 -5.76 6.37
N ARG A 60 -9.85 -6.97 6.90
CA ARG A 60 -9.91 -8.17 6.09
C ARG A 60 -11.27 -8.35 5.44
N SER A 61 -12.28 -7.70 5.98
CA SER A 61 -13.62 -7.78 5.46
C SER A 61 -13.94 -6.56 4.61
N THR A 62 -14.82 -6.75 3.65
CA THR A 62 -15.28 -5.67 2.80
C THR A 62 -16.48 -4.98 3.44
N THR A 63 -16.66 -3.70 3.14
CA THR A 63 -17.83 -2.97 3.59
C THR A 63 -19.04 -3.39 2.76
N PRO A 64 -20.13 -3.86 3.39
CA PRO A 64 -21.34 -4.20 2.64
C PRO A 64 -21.94 -2.96 1.98
N LYS A 65 -22.62 -3.17 0.86
CA LYS A 65 -23.21 -2.06 0.10
C LYS A 65 -24.14 -1.19 0.94
N SER A 66 -24.86 -1.80 1.86
CA SER A 66 -25.79 -1.09 2.74
C SER A 66 -25.08 -0.12 3.70
N ARG A 67 -23.78 -0.28 3.90
CA ARG A 67 -23.00 0.53 4.84
C ARG A 67 -21.94 1.38 4.14
N MET A 68 -21.86 1.34 2.82
CA MET A 68 -20.81 2.08 2.09
C MET A 68 -20.91 3.58 2.30
N ARG A 69 -22.11 4.12 2.33
CA ARG A 69 -22.28 5.56 2.52
C ARG A 69 -21.71 6.02 3.86
N GLU A 70 -22.01 5.26 4.92
CA GLU A 70 -21.49 5.57 6.26
C GLU A 70 -19.98 5.41 6.31
N MET A 71 -19.44 4.39 5.65
CA MET A 71 -18.00 4.19 5.59
C MET A 71 -17.33 5.33 4.84
N CYS A 72 -17.88 5.78 3.70
CA CYS A 72 -17.34 6.91 2.96
C CYS A 72 -17.29 8.17 3.82
N GLU A 73 -18.33 8.40 4.60
CA GLU A 73 -18.36 9.56 5.50
C GLU A 73 -17.27 9.44 6.57
N LEU A 74 -17.12 8.26 7.17
CA LEU A 74 -16.07 8.02 8.15
C LEU A 74 -14.68 8.27 7.56
N LEU A 75 -14.41 7.69 6.39
CA LEU A 75 -13.11 7.85 5.74
C LEU A 75 -12.82 9.30 5.39
N ASN A 76 -13.83 10.03 4.94
CA ASN A 76 -13.65 11.44 4.64
C ASN A 76 -13.29 12.25 5.89
N ARG A 77 -13.92 11.93 7.02
CA ARG A 77 -13.62 12.61 8.29
C ARG A 77 -12.20 12.27 8.75
N LEU A 78 -11.77 11.02 8.59
CA LEU A 78 -10.40 10.62 8.92
C LEU A 78 -9.40 11.31 8.02
N ASN A 79 -9.68 11.39 6.72
CA ASN A 79 -8.80 12.03 5.76
C ASN A 79 -8.58 13.52 6.06
N SER A 80 -9.58 14.18 6.61
CA SER A 80 -9.44 15.60 6.96
C SER A 80 -8.41 15.84 8.06
N ARG A 81 -8.01 14.80 8.77
CA ARG A 81 -7.00 14.85 9.83
C ARG A 81 -5.69 14.19 9.47
N THR A 82 -5.60 13.65 8.26
CA THR A 82 -4.42 12.92 7.80
C THR A 82 -3.59 13.82 6.90
N ILE A 83 -2.30 13.94 7.20
CA ILE A 83 -1.39 14.77 6.41
C ILE A 83 -0.68 13.96 5.35
N TYR A 84 -0.18 12.77 5.70
CA TYR A 84 0.65 11.95 4.82
C TYR A 84 -0.08 10.69 4.38
N GLY A 85 -1.00 10.84 3.49
CA GLY A 85 -1.72 9.70 2.96
C GLY A 85 -3.22 9.90 3.06
N ALA A 86 -3.96 8.88 2.64
CA ALA A 86 -5.42 8.97 2.62
C ALA A 86 -6.03 7.58 2.71
N PHE A 87 -7.19 7.52 3.35
CA PHE A 87 -8.01 6.32 3.33
C PHE A 87 -8.84 6.31 2.05
N GLU A 88 -8.96 5.13 1.47
CA GLU A 88 -9.74 4.91 0.25
C GLU A 88 -10.63 3.69 0.41
N MET A 89 -11.76 3.69 -0.26
CA MET A 89 -12.58 2.50 -0.37
C MET A 89 -12.91 2.25 -1.84
N ASP A 90 -12.74 1.00 -2.26
CA ASP A 90 -13.20 0.58 -3.57
C ASP A 90 -14.72 0.44 -3.51
N LEU A 91 -15.42 1.26 -4.28
CA LEU A 91 -16.89 1.29 -4.25
C LEU A 91 -17.52 0.05 -4.88
N GLU A 92 -16.76 -0.70 -5.67
CA GLU A 92 -17.26 -1.94 -6.26
C GLU A 92 -17.11 -3.12 -5.31
N THR A 93 -15.98 -3.20 -4.61
CA THR A 93 -15.68 -4.33 -3.74
C THR A 93 -15.93 -4.07 -2.26
N GLY A 94 -15.90 -2.81 -1.86
CA GLY A 94 -16.01 -2.44 -0.45
C GLY A 94 -14.71 -2.57 0.33
N GLU A 95 -13.60 -2.85 -0.35
CA GLU A 95 -12.29 -2.93 0.31
C GLU A 95 -11.84 -1.55 0.74
N THR A 96 -11.29 -1.47 1.94
CA THR A 96 -10.79 -0.21 2.51
C THR A 96 -9.28 -0.31 2.68
N MET A 97 -8.58 0.70 2.19
CA MET A 97 -7.13 0.75 2.20
C MET A 97 -6.64 2.10 2.67
N PHE A 98 -5.44 2.12 3.21
CA PHE A 98 -4.71 3.36 3.45
C PHE A 98 -3.62 3.47 2.39
N ARG A 99 -3.57 4.60 1.69
CA ARG A 99 -2.57 4.85 0.66
C ARG A 99 -1.63 5.95 1.11
N THR A 100 -0.34 5.72 0.91
CA THR A 100 0.68 6.76 1.05
C THR A 100 1.66 6.64 -0.11
N ALA A 101 2.41 7.69 -0.37
CA ALA A 101 3.37 7.68 -1.47
C ALA A 101 4.67 8.34 -1.01
N LEU A 102 5.76 7.85 -1.58
CA LEU A 102 7.10 8.38 -1.36
C LEU A 102 7.65 8.82 -2.70
N ASP A 103 8.01 10.09 -2.78
CA ASP A 103 8.71 10.64 -3.94
C ASP A 103 10.20 10.54 -3.64
N ILE A 104 10.90 9.77 -4.48
CA ILE A 104 12.32 9.49 -4.26
C ILE A 104 13.21 10.12 -5.34
N GLN A 105 12.67 11.09 -6.06
CA GLN A 105 13.36 11.71 -7.18
C GLN A 105 14.74 12.20 -6.84
N ASP A 106 14.92 12.80 -5.68
CA ASP A 106 16.17 13.36 -5.25
C ASP A 106 16.88 12.52 -4.17
N VAL A 107 16.35 11.33 -3.90
CA VAL A 107 16.96 10.42 -2.93
C VAL A 107 17.88 9.48 -3.67
N VAL A 108 19.17 9.69 -3.52
CA VAL A 108 20.16 8.83 -4.16
C VAL A 108 20.53 7.70 -3.20
N PRO A 109 20.31 6.44 -3.62
CA PRO A 109 20.73 5.30 -2.80
C PRO A 109 22.26 5.17 -2.75
#